data_1fd6fdd150632b39bb7d74dd3bb2f342
#
_entry.id   1fd6fdd150632b39bb7d74dd3bb2f342
#
_cell.length_a   1.000
_cell.length_b   1.000
_cell.length_c   1.000
_cell.angle_alpha   90.00
_cell.angle_beta   90.00
_cell.angle_gamma   90.00
#
_symmetry.space_group_name_H-M   'P 1'
#
loop_
_entity.id
_entity.type
_entity.pdbx_description
1 polymer ?
#
loop_
_entity_poly.entity_id
_entity_poly.type
_entity_poly.pdbx_seq_one_letter_code
_entity_poly.pdbx_strand_id
1 'polypeptide(L)'
;CHIAKMISRYMIINETDKILMALRPYQVYAVEALLNRAIETNNNGYIWHTTGSGKTLTSFKASQILAQESDIKKVIFLVDRKDLDGQTLGEFNKFESDSVDRTFNTKKLLKQMDDPTRKLIVTTIQKMDNAIKSGHPAMERYKEDKVVFIIDECHRTQFGSMHRIIRQHFGNAQYFGFTGTPRFEENASQDGRATADIFGECLHHYLIKDAIRDGNVLGFSVEYMNTFDRSEKITEDGYVNKINEAEIWMADERVQKVAEHIIANHNKKTRDQMYTGMLTVQSIPM
;
A
#
# COMPACT_ATOMS: atom_id res chain seq x y z
N CYS A 1 -29.27 -20.00 1.31
CA CYS A 1 -29.64 -18.58 1.14
C CYS A 1 -28.43 -17.76 0.73
N HIS A 2 -28.54 -16.94 -0.32
CA HIS A 2 -27.43 -16.13 -0.87
C HIS A 2 -26.80 -15.18 0.17
N ILE A 3 -27.66 -14.52 0.96
CA ILE A 3 -27.23 -13.59 2.03
C ILE A 3 -26.35 -14.30 3.06
N ALA A 4 -26.72 -15.49 3.51
CA ALA A 4 -25.94 -16.25 4.49
C ALA A 4 -24.55 -16.61 3.95
N LYS A 5 -24.45 -16.97 2.65
CA LYS A 5 -23.17 -17.23 1.99
C LYS A 5 -22.32 -15.95 1.90
N MET A 6 -22.92 -14.82 1.56
CA MET A 6 -22.21 -13.55 1.52
C MET A 6 -21.68 -13.14 2.89
N ILE A 7 -22.52 -13.24 3.92
CA ILE A 7 -22.10 -12.95 5.30
C ILE A 7 -20.91 -13.83 5.69
N SER A 8 -21.03 -15.15 5.59
CA SER A 8 -19.96 -16.07 6.00
C SER A 8 -18.68 -15.89 5.18
N ARG A 9 -18.80 -15.60 3.88
CA ARG A 9 -17.65 -15.43 2.99
C ARG A 9 -16.79 -14.20 3.34
N TYR A 10 -17.44 -13.10 3.79
CA TYR A 10 -16.74 -11.81 4.04
C TYR A 10 -16.58 -11.48 5.53
N MET A 11 -16.89 -12.41 6.41
CA MET A 11 -16.56 -12.28 7.82
C MET A 11 -15.12 -12.72 8.11
N ILE A 12 -14.51 -12.07 9.09
CA ILE A 12 -13.17 -12.36 9.55
C ILE A 12 -13.22 -12.49 11.07
N ILE A 13 -12.64 -13.56 11.59
CA ILE A 13 -12.46 -13.75 13.02
C ILE A 13 -11.14 -13.08 13.41
N ASN A 14 -11.22 -12.13 14.31
CA ASN A 14 -10.03 -11.60 14.99
C ASN A 14 -9.80 -12.50 16.21
N GLU A 15 -8.84 -13.40 16.12
CA GLU A 15 -8.58 -14.40 17.15
C GLU A 15 -8.02 -13.80 18.44
N THR A 16 -7.29 -12.70 18.34
CA THR A 16 -6.70 -12.01 19.50
C THR A 16 -7.75 -11.27 20.32
N ASP A 17 -8.57 -10.46 19.66
CA ASP A 17 -9.58 -9.64 20.33
C ASP A 17 -10.92 -10.39 20.49
N LYS A 18 -11.03 -11.62 19.95
CA LYS A 18 -12.25 -12.45 19.93
C LYS A 18 -13.46 -11.74 19.35
N ILE A 19 -13.24 -10.99 18.29
CA ILE A 19 -14.25 -10.17 17.61
C ILE A 19 -14.51 -10.76 16.22
N LEU A 20 -15.79 -10.83 15.86
CA LEU A 20 -16.23 -11.13 14.52
C LEU A 20 -16.35 -9.82 13.73
N MET A 21 -15.57 -9.67 12.69
CA MET A 21 -15.56 -8.50 11.81
C MET A 21 -16.20 -8.84 10.46
N ALA A 22 -16.85 -7.88 9.86
CA ALA A 22 -17.35 -7.98 8.49
C ALA A 22 -16.70 -6.91 7.61
N LEU A 23 -16.42 -7.26 6.37
CA LEU A 23 -15.96 -6.30 5.39
C LEU A 23 -17.04 -5.25 5.11
N ARG A 24 -16.63 -4.01 4.94
CA ARG A 24 -17.50 -2.93 4.47
C ARG A 24 -17.83 -3.12 2.98
N PRO A 25 -18.94 -2.55 2.48
CA PRO A 25 -19.36 -2.77 1.08
C PRO A 25 -18.26 -2.51 0.04
N TYR A 26 -17.53 -1.40 0.14
CA TYR A 26 -16.44 -1.09 -0.78
C TYR A 26 -15.28 -2.11 -0.72
N GLN A 27 -15.03 -2.68 0.46
CA GLN A 27 -14.02 -3.74 0.63
C GLN A 27 -14.48 -5.04 -0.04
N VAL A 28 -15.77 -5.37 0.07
CA VAL A 28 -16.35 -6.53 -0.63
C VAL A 28 -16.19 -6.37 -2.13
N TYR A 29 -16.55 -5.21 -2.70
CA TYR A 29 -16.37 -4.94 -4.14
C TYR A 29 -14.91 -5.05 -4.58
N ALA A 30 -13.98 -4.55 -3.77
CA ALA A 30 -12.55 -4.67 -4.06
C ALA A 30 -12.08 -6.13 -4.05
N VAL A 31 -12.52 -6.92 -3.06
CA VAL A 31 -12.22 -8.36 -2.98
C VAL A 31 -12.79 -9.09 -4.19
N GLU A 32 -14.06 -8.86 -4.53
CA GLU A 32 -14.69 -9.51 -5.68
C GLU A 32 -14.01 -9.14 -7.01
N ALA A 33 -13.66 -7.87 -7.23
CA ALA A 33 -12.96 -7.44 -8.42
C ALA A 33 -11.59 -8.16 -8.55
N LEU A 34 -10.87 -8.31 -7.44
CA LEU A 34 -9.61 -9.03 -7.41
C LEU A 34 -9.80 -10.54 -7.67
N LEU A 35 -10.79 -11.17 -7.02
CA LEU A 35 -11.11 -12.59 -7.19
C LEU A 35 -11.47 -12.90 -8.64
N ASN A 36 -12.36 -12.12 -9.25
CA ASN A 36 -12.77 -12.29 -10.64
C ASN A 36 -11.55 -12.18 -11.57
N ARG A 37 -10.69 -11.18 -11.36
CA ARG A 37 -9.45 -11.03 -12.12
C ARG A 37 -8.54 -12.25 -11.97
N ALA A 38 -8.37 -12.75 -10.75
CA ALA A 38 -7.49 -13.88 -10.46
C ALA A 38 -8.02 -15.21 -11.02
N ILE A 39 -9.33 -15.40 -11.02
CA ILE A 39 -9.96 -16.67 -11.45
C ILE A 39 -10.19 -16.69 -12.96
N GLU A 40 -10.71 -15.60 -13.52
CA GLU A 40 -11.16 -15.56 -14.93
C GLU A 40 -10.05 -15.23 -15.92
N THR A 41 -8.93 -14.66 -15.43
CA THR A 41 -7.83 -14.22 -16.30
C THR A 41 -6.46 -14.61 -15.70
N ASN A 42 -5.39 -14.38 -16.49
CA ASN A 42 -4.00 -14.43 -16.01
C ASN A 42 -3.40 -13.03 -15.86
N ASN A 43 -4.22 -11.99 -15.92
CA ASN A 43 -3.76 -10.62 -15.83
C ASN A 43 -3.58 -10.20 -14.37
N ASN A 44 -2.65 -9.28 -14.15
CA ASN A 44 -2.43 -8.62 -12.88
C ASN A 44 -3.48 -7.52 -12.63
N GLY A 45 -3.40 -6.88 -11.46
CA GLY A 45 -4.21 -5.73 -11.13
C GLY A 45 -3.78 -5.04 -9.84
N TYR A 46 -4.36 -3.88 -9.56
CA TYR A 46 -4.14 -3.23 -8.26
C TYR A 46 -5.43 -2.62 -7.71
N ILE A 47 -5.43 -2.44 -6.39
CA ILE A 47 -6.50 -1.80 -5.63
C ILE A 47 -5.97 -0.48 -5.08
N TRP A 48 -6.67 0.60 -5.38
CA TRP A 48 -6.33 1.93 -4.90
C TRP A 48 -7.28 2.35 -3.77
N HIS A 49 -6.88 2.09 -2.56
CA HIS A 49 -7.63 2.46 -1.36
C HIS A 49 -6.85 3.44 -0.50
N THR A 50 -7.48 4.52 -0.06
CA THR A 50 -6.85 5.54 0.78
C THR A 50 -6.34 4.96 2.11
N THR A 51 -5.41 5.66 2.76
CA THR A 51 -4.95 5.32 4.11
C THR A 51 -6.13 5.34 5.09
N GLY A 52 -6.15 4.40 6.04
CA GLY A 52 -7.26 4.26 6.99
C GLY A 52 -8.50 3.53 6.47
N SER A 53 -8.53 3.11 5.20
CA SER A 53 -9.65 2.36 4.61
C SER A 53 -9.67 0.87 4.96
N GLY A 54 -8.70 0.36 5.72
CA GLY A 54 -8.58 -1.07 6.04
C GLY A 54 -8.05 -1.91 4.88
N LYS A 55 -7.06 -1.41 4.11
CA LYS A 55 -6.39 -2.14 3.03
C LYS A 55 -5.89 -3.52 3.49
N THR A 56 -5.22 -3.57 4.64
CA THR A 56 -4.67 -4.81 5.20
C THR A 56 -5.75 -5.87 5.43
N LEU A 57 -6.90 -5.48 5.98
CA LEU A 57 -8.03 -6.37 6.18
C LEU A 57 -8.60 -6.88 4.84
N THR A 58 -8.73 -5.98 3.86
CA THR A 58 -9.25 -6.29 2.53
C THR A 58 -8.34 -7.26 1.78
N SER A 59 -7.03 -6.99 1.77
CA SER A 59 -6.03 -7.82 1.10
C SER A 59 -5.85 -9.18 1.77
N PHE A 60 -5.89 -9.22 3.11
CA PHE A 60 -5.88 -10.46 3.87
C PHE A 60 -7.10 -11.34 3.53
N LYS A 61 -8.30 -10.76 3.51
CA LYS A 61 -9.51 -11.51 3.16
C LYS A 61 -9.50 -12.04 1.74
N ALA A 62 -9.03 -11.23 0.79
CA ALA A 62 -8.82 -11.69 -0.59
C ALA A 62 -7.86 -12.88 -0.63
N SER A 63 -6.74 -12.83 0.13
CA SER A 63 -5.77 -13.91 0.23
C SER A 63 -6.38 -15.20 0.78
N GLN A 64 -7.20 -15.10 1.83
CA GLN A 64 -7.88 -16.25 2.42
C GLN A 64 -8.83 -16.93 1.44
N ILE A 65 -9.61 -16.14 0.68
CA ILE A 65 -10.57 -16.71 -0.28
C ILE A 65 -9.82 -17.34 -1.45
N LEU A 66 -8.79 -16.67 -2.00
CA LEU A 66 -7.96 -17.22 -3.08
C LEU A 66 -7.27 -18.53 -2.68
N ALA A 67 -6.85 -18.66 -1.44
CA ALA A 67 -6.23 -19.90 -0.93
C ALA A 67 -7.20 -21.09 -0.90
N GLN A 68 -8.50 -20.86 -0.98
CA GLN A 68 -9.51 -21.93 -1.06
C GLN A 68 -9.77 -22.40 -2.50
N GLU A 69 -9.34 -21.64 -3.50
CA GLU A 69 -9.52 -22.01 -4.90
C GLU A 69 -8.62 -23.16 -5.29
N SER A 70 -9.19 -24.14 -6.02
CA SER A 70 -8.50 -25.40 -6.37
C SER A 70 -7.31 -25.19 -7.31
N ASP A 71 -7.45 -24.24 -8.24
CA ASP A 71 -6.48 -23.99 -9.29
C ASP A 71 -5.28 -23.20 -8.82
N ILE A 72 -5.41 -22.49 -7.70
CA ILE A 72 -4.33 -21.72 -7.09
C ILE A 72 -3.55 -22.62 -6.13
N LYS A 73 -2.26 -22.80 -6.41
CA LYS A 73 -1.39 -23.68 -5.60
C LYS A 73 -0.85 -22.99 -4.36
N LYS A 74 -0.49 -21.70 -4.51
CA LYS A 74 -0.01 -20.88 -3.39
C LYS A 74 -0.54 -19.45 -3.53
N VAL A 75 -0.87 -18.85 -2.40
CA VAL A 75 -1.12 -17.42 -2.25
C VAL A 75 -0.04 -16.84 -1.35
N ILE A 76 0.75 -15.94 -1.87
CA ILE A 76 1.91 -15.37 -1.17
C ILE A 76 1.65 -13.90 -0.92
N PHE A 77 1.48 -13.55 0.35
CA PHE A 77 1.33 -12.17 0.77
C PHE A 77 2.70 -11.57 1.07
N LEU A 78 3.08 -10.55 0.30
CA LEU A 78 4.34 -9.87 0.44
C LEU A 78 4.17 -8.54 1.17
N VAL A 79 4.89 -8.38 2.28
CA VAL A 79 4.96 -7.14 3.06
C VAL A 79 6.37 -6.53 2.97
N ASP A 80 6.46 -5.21 3.15
CA ASP A 80 7.77 -4.57 3.29
C ASP A 80 8.35 -4.90 4.68
N ARG A 81 9.68 -4.99 4.75
CA ARG A 81 10.41 -5.24 6.00
C ARG A 81 10.13 -4.19 7.06
N LYS A 82 9.96 -2.92 6.65
CA LYS A 82 9.67 -1.81 7.59
C LYS A 82 8.28 -1.93 8.23
N ASP A 83 7.34 -2.55 7.53
CA ASP A 83 5.97 -2.77 8.03
C ASP A 83 5.88 -4.02 8.91
N LEU A 84 6.88 -4.91 8.86
CA LEU A 84 6.98 -6.07 9.74
C LEU A 84 7.23 -5.70 11.22
N ASP A 85 7.84 -4.58 11.50
CA ASP A 85 8.10 -4.12 12.87
C ASP A 85 6.91 -3.38 13.51
N GLY A 86 5.79 -3.20 12.75
CA GLY A 86 4.66 -2.37 13.12
C GLY A 86 3.30 -3.04 13.12
N GLN A 87 2.28 -2.24 12.86
CA GLN A 87 0.85 -2.56 12.94
C GLN A 87 0.43 -3.72 12.02
N THR A 88 0.99 -3.81 10.81
CA THR A 88 0.60 -4.81 9.80
C THR A 88 0.80 -6.24 10.27
N LEU A 89 1.92 -6.53 10.93
CA LEU A 89 2.18 -7.84 11.54
C LEU A 89 1.24 -8.16 12.69
N GLY A 90 0.98 -7.15 13.52
CA GLY A 90 0.02 -7.28 14.62
C GLY A 90 -1.39 -7.59 14.07
N GLU A 91 -1.77 -6.93 12.98
CA GLU A 91 -3.06 -7.18 12.30
C GLU A 91 -3.13 -8.57 11.68
N PHE A 92 -2.09 -9.03 10.96
CA PHE A 92 -2.08 -10.38 10.39
C PHE A 92 -2.14 -11.48 11.44
N ASN A 93 -1.36 -11.37 12.52
CA ASN A 93 -1.40 -12.34 13.61
C ASN A 93 -2.71 -12.33 14.39
N LYS A 94 -3.48 -11.23 14.34
CA LYS A 94 -4.85 -11.17 14.89
C LYS A 94 -5.83 -12.00 14.08
N PHE A 95 -5.60 -12.14 12.76
CA PHE A 95 -6.51 -12.84 11.86
C PHE A 95 -6.12 -14.30 11.62
N GLU A 96 -4.85 -14.64 11.75
CA GLU A 96 -4.33 -15.99 11.60
C GLU A 96 -3.06 -16.13 12.45
N SER A 97 -3.18 -16.80 13.60
CA SER A 97 -2.05 -17.05 14.50
C SER A 97 -0.96 -17.85 13.80
N ASP A 98 0.31 -17.48 14.02
CA ASP A 98 1.50 -18.08 13.39
C ASP A 98 1.61 -17.92 11.87
N SER A 99 0.76 -17.11 11.24
CA SER A 99 0.84 -16.84 9.79
C SER A 99 2.10 -16.09 9.40
N VAL A 100 2.59 -15.22 10.28
CA VAL A 100 3.75 -14.37 10.02
C VAL A 100 4.91 -14.70 10.94
N ASP A 101 6.05 -14.96 10.34
CA ASP A 101 7.30 -15.23 11.06
C ASP A 101 8.14 -13.93 11.16
N ARG A 102 8.38 -13.47 12.40
CA ARG A 102 9.26 -12.34 12.72
C ARG A 102 10.74 -12.68 12.54
N THR A 103 11.10 -13.94 12.42
CA THR A 103 12.52 -14.32 12.29
C THR A 103 13.08 -13.97 10.91
N PHE A 104 14.34 -13.58 10.87
CA PHE A 104 15.06 -13.31 9.60
C PHE A 104 15.40 -14.60 8.83
N ASN A 105 14.91 -15.74 9.27
CA ASN A 105 15.32 -17.04 8.76
C ASN A 105 14.44 -17.48 7.58
N THR A 106 15.05 -17.65 6.42
CA THR A 106 14.42 -18.19 5.20
C THR A 106 13.96 -19.65 5.33
N LYS A 107 14.52 -20.41 6.29
CA LYS A 107 14.21 -21.84 6.48
C LYS A 107 12.72 -22.10 6.74
N LYS A 108 12.04 -21.23 7.50
CA LYS A 108 10.60 -21.39 7.76
C LYS A 108 9.78 -21.16 6.49
N LEU A 109 10.14 -20.15 5.70
CA LEU A 109 9.51 -19.90 4.40
C LEU A 109 9.65 -21.13 3.48
N LEU A 110 10.84 -21.71 3.39
CA LEU A 110 11.08 -22.91 2.59
C LEU A 110 10.24 -24.11 3.05
N LYS A 111 10.10 -24.33 4.38
CA LYS A 111 9.19 -25.34 4.93
C LYS A 111 7.73 -25.07 4.57
N GLN A 112 7.28 -23.82 4.65
CA GLN A 112 5.91 -23.43 4.27
C GLN A 112 5.66 -23.58 2.76
N MET A 113 6.67 -23.29 1.94
CA MET A 113 6.60 -23.55 0.50
C MET A 113 6.54 -25.04 0.18
N ASP A 114 7.27 -25.87 0.91
CA ASP A 114 7.31 -27.31 0.71
C ASP A 114 6.02 -28.01 1.16
N ASP A 115 5.28 -27.45 2.11
CA ASP A 115 4.03 -28.00 2.63
C ASP A 115 2.85 -27.73 1.66
N PRO A 116 2.31 -28.74 0.97
CA PRO A 116 1.20 -28.55 0.03
C PRO A 116 -0.12 -28.15 0.69
N THR A 117 -0.27 -28.41 1.99
CA THR A 117 -1.50 -28.07 2.73
C THR A 117 -1.55 -26.60 3.09
N ARG A 118 -0.40 -25.95 3.21
CA ARG A 118 -0.29 -24.54 3.55
C ARG A 118 -0.31 -23.67 2.29
N LYS A 119 -1.52 -23.30 1.85
CA LYS A 119 -1.70 -22.50 0.65
C LYS A 119 -1.40 -21.01 0.84
N LEU A 120 -1.77 -20.41 1.99
CA LEU A 120 -1.50 -19.01 2.31
C LEU A 120 -0.18 -18.87 3.06
N ILE A 121 0.71 -18.03 2.55
CA ILE A 121 2.03 -17.74 3.13
C ILE A 121 2.20 -16.22 3.20
N VAL A 122 2.55 -15.72 4.38
CA VAL A 122 2.89 -14.30 4.58
C VAL A 122 4.39 -14.17 4.80
N THR A 123 5.05 -13.37 3.98
CA THR A 123 6.51 -13.21 4.04
C THR A 123 6.94 -11.82 3.56
N THR A 124 8.22 -11.52 3.72
CA THR A 124 8.78 -10.29 3.13
C THR A 124 9.34 -10.56 1.75
N ILE A 125 9.39 -9.48 0.95
CA ILE A 125 10.00 -9.53 -0.37
C ILE A 125 11.48 -9.95 -0.30
N GLN A 126 12.21 -9.55 0.74
CA GLN A 126 13.62 -9.90 0.96
C GLN A 126 13.80 -11.39 1.26
N LYS A 127 12.92 -11.98 2.09
CA LYS A 127 12.95 -13.43 2.37
C LYS A 127 12.62 -14.23 1.11
N MET A 128 11.66 -13.77 0.32
CA MET A 128 11.30 -14.41 -0.94
C MET A 128 12.46 -14.37 -1.94
N ASP A 129 13.12 -13.23 -2.11
CA ASP A 129 14.30 -13.08 -2.96
C ASP A 129 15.43 -14.02 -2.52
N ASN A 130 15.72 -14.09 -1.21
CA ASN A 130 16.73 -15.00 -0.67
C ASN A 130 16.36 -16.48 -0.84
N ALA A 131 15.06 -16.81 -0.70
CA ALA A 131 14.59 -18.18 -0.93
C ALA A 131 14.79 -18.62 -2.39
N ILE A 132 14.46 -17.74 -3.34
CA ILE A 132 14.67 -17.99 -4.77
C ILE A 132 16.16 -18.19 -5.07
N LYS A 133 17.00 -17.28 -4.59
CA LYS A 133 18.46 -17.34 -4.80
C LYS A 133 19.12 -18.57 -4.17
N SER A 134 18.48 -19.19 -3.17
CA SER A 134 18.99 -20.42 -2.56
C SER A 134 18.91 -21.64 -3.47
N GLY A 135 18.12 -21.61 -4.54
CA GLY A 135 17.88 -22.74 -5.45
C GLY A 135 17.23 -23.95 -4.77
N HIS A 136 16.52 -23.74 -3.65
CA HIS A 136 15.92 -24.84 -2.90
C HIS A 136 14.77 -25.51 -3.68
N PRO A 137 14.66 -26.85 -3.70
CA PRO A 137 13.63 -27.59 -4.46
C PRO A 137 12.18 -27.14 -4.18
N ALA A 138 11.87 -26.68 -2.98
CA ALA A 138 10.56 -26.16 -2.62
C ALA A 138 10.17 -24.90 -3.42
N MET A 139 11.14 -24.11 -3.91
CA MET A 139 10.90 -22.96 -4.75
C MET A 139 10.67 -23.38 -6.21
N GLU A 140 11.45 -24.34 -6.70
CA GLU A 140 11.35 -24.84 -8.08
C GLU A 140 10.01 -25.56 -8.34
N ARG A 141 9.44 -26.20 -7.34
CA ARG A 141 8.17 -26.95 -7.44
C ARG A 141 7.01 -26.11 -7.97
N TYR A 142 6.93 -24.82 -7.59
CA TYR A 142 5.81 -23.95 -7.95
C TYR A 142 6.14 -22.97 -9.06
N LYS A 143 7.25 -23.16 -9.74
CA LYS A 143 7.75 -22.21 -10.77
C LYS A 143 6.77 -22.01 -11.92
N GLU A 144 6.14 -23.08 -12.38
CA GLU A 144 5.19 -23.09 -13.49
C GLU A 144 3.72 -23.20 -13.02
N ASP A 145 3.51 -23.34 -11.71
CA ASP A 145 2.18 -23.43 -11.13
C ASP A 145 1.52 -22.04 -11.03
N LYS A 146 0.18 -22.05 -10.97
CA LYS A 146 -0.58 -20.81 -10.70
C LYS A 146 -0.37 -20.38 -9.25
N VAL A 147 0.43 -19.35 -9.06
CA VAL A 147 0.73 -18.70 -7.79
C VAL A 147 0.20 -17.27 -7.82
N VAL A 148 -0.44 -16.84 -6.75
CA VAL A 148 -0.92 -15.46 -6.61
C VAL A 148 -0.10 -14.72 -5.58
N PHE A 149 0.46 -13.59 -5.98
CA PHE A 149 1.14 -12.65 -5.08
C PHE A 149 0.23 -11.48 -4.75
N ILE A 150 0.06 -11.20 -3.47
CA ILE A 150 -0.60 -9.99 -2.98
C ILE A 150 0.46 -9.13 -2.30
N ILE A 151 0.55 -7.86 -2.71
CA ILE A 151 1.63 -6.95 -2.33
C ILE A 151 1.00 -5.73 -1.68
N ASP A 152 1.20 -5.57 -0.36
CA ASP A 152 0.76 -4.38 0.36
C ASP A 152 1.76 -3.24 0.17
N GLU A 153 1.26 -1.99 0.24
CA GLU A 153 2.02 -0.76 0.01
C GLU A 153 2.92 -0.81 -1.24
N CYS A 154 2.34 -1.29 -2.35
CA CYS A 154 3.06 -1.63 -3.57
C CYS A 154 3.71 -0.44 -4.31
N HIS A 155 3.48 0.79 -3.85
CA HIS A 155 4.11 2.01 -4.38
C HIS A 155 5.56 2.20 -3.91
N ARG A 156 6.04 1.44 -2.92
CA ARG A 156 7.39 1.63 -2.35
C ARG A 156 8.48 1.20 -3.32
N THR A 157 9.54 1.99 -3.40
CA THR A 157 10.64 1.86 -4.37
C THR A 157 11.45 0.58 -4.30
N GLN A 158 11.42 -0.13 -3.17
CA GLN A 158 12.19 -1.37 -2.96
C GLN A 158 11.67 -2.57 -3.78
N PHE A 159 10.49 -2.43 -4.40
CA PHE A 159 9.90 -3.48 -5.22
C PHE A 159 10.52 -3.66 -6.61
N GLY A 160 11.33 -2.71 -7.10
CA GLY A 160 11.82 -2.72 -8.48
C GLY A 160 12.67 -3.95 -8.86
N SER A 161 13.83 -4.14 -8.25
CA SER A 161 14.78 -5.21 -8.61
C SER A 161 14.36 -6.58 -8.07
N MET A 162 13.95 -6.65 -6.80
CA MET A 162 13.49 -7.90 -6.17
C MET A 162 12.20 -8.42 -6.80
N HIS A 163 11.26 -7.55 -7.16
CA HIS A 163 10.06 -7.91 -7.88
C HIS A 163 10.37 -8.52 -9.25
N ARG A 164 11.41 -8.02 -9.93
CA ARG A 164 11.87 -8.61 -11.20
C ARG A 164 12.35 -10.05 -11.02
N ILE A 165 13.14 -10.33 -9.99
CA ILE A 165 13.63 -11.68 -9.68
C ILE A 165 12.45 -12.64 -9.39
N ILE A 166 11.48 -12.20 -8.59
CA ILE A 166 10.29 -12.99 -8.27
C ILE A 166 9.50 -13.30 -9.54
N ARG A 167 9.28 -12.29 -10.41
CA ARG A 167 8.58 -12.48 -11.69
C ARG A 167 9.31 -13.39 -12.66
N GLN A 168 10.62 -13.34 -12.70
CA GLN A 168 11.42 -14.23 -13.55
C GLN A 168 11.38 -15.67 -13.05
N HIS A 169 11.26 -15.86 -11.73
CA HIS A 169 11.22 -17.21 -11.15
C HIS A 169 9.86 -17.87 -11.31
N PHE A 170 8.76 -17.15 -11.06
CA PHE A 170 7.39 -17.69 -11.16
C PHE A 170 6.74 -17.27 -12.47
N GLY A 171 6.88 -18.10 -13.50
CA GLY A 171 6.44 -17.79 -14.87
C GLY A 171 4.92 -17.65 -15.03
N ASN A 172 4.13 -18.40 -14.22
CA ASN A 172 2.67 -18.40 -14.27
C ASN A 172 2.03 -17.73 -13.05
N ALA A 173 2.71 -16.73 -12.47
CA ALA A 173 2.18 -16.04 -11.31
C ALA A 173 1.41 -14.78 -11.68
N GLN A 174 0.37 -14.48 -10.87
CA GLN A 174 -0.36 -13.21 -10.91
C GLN A 174 0.03 -12.33 -9.75
N TYR A 175 0.01 -11.02 -9.97
CA TYR A 175 0.46 -10.02 -9.00
C TYR A 175 -0.64 -8.99 -8.76
N PHE A 176 -1.08 -8.86 -7.52
CA PHE A 176 -2.07 -7.88 -7.10
C PHE A 176 -1.48 -6.90 -6.10
N GLY A 177 -1.49 -5.61 -6.45
CA GLY A 177 -0.97 -4.53 -5.61
C GLY A 177 -2.07 -3.87 -4.79
N PHE A 178 -1.80 -3.51 -3.53
CA PHE A 178 -2.62 -2.62 -2.72
C PHE A 178 -1.82 -1.36 -2.41
N THR A 179 -2.43 -0.19 -2.61
CA THR A 179 -1.78 1.08 -2.34
C THR A 179 -2.78 2.19 -2.04
N GLY A 180 -2.38 3.14 -1.18
CA GLY A 180 -3.11 4.39 -0.96
C GLY A 180 -2.64 5.52 -1.87
N THR A 181 -1.43 5.38 -2.43
CA THR A 181 -0.73 6.40 -3.22
C THR A 181 -0.11 5.78 -4.47
N PRO A 182 -0.92 5.39 -5.48
CA PRO A 182 -0.38 4.86 -6.72
C PRO A 182 0.52 5.91 -7.39
N ARG A 183 1.50 5.43 -8.12
CA ARG A 183 2.37 6.27 -8.95
C ARG A 183 1.82 6.33 -10.35
N PHE A 184 1.77 7.53 -10.88
CA PHE A 184 1.41 7.86 -12.24
C PHE A 184 2.65 8.30 -13.03
N GLU A 185 2.50 8.63 -14.29
CA GLU A 185 3.62 9.10 -15.13
C GLU A 185 4.30 10.35 -14.56
N GLU A 186 3.50 11.29 -14.01
CA GLU A 186 3.99 12.56 -13.44
C GLU A 186 4.82 12.38 -12.17
N ASN A 187 4.62 11.27 -11.45
CA ASN A 187 5.31 10.95 -10.20
C ASN A 187 5.88 9.52 -10.19
N ALA A 188 6.30 9.05 -11.36
CA ALA A 188 6.84 7.70 -11.54
C ALA A 188 7.96 7.36 -10.55
N SER A 189 8.25 6.09 -10.38
CA SER A 189 9.34 5.62 -9.52
C SER A 189 10.71 6.03 -10.08
N GLN A 190 11.77 5.86 -9.30
CA GLN A 190 13.15 6.19 -9.74
C GLN A 190 13.57 5.46 -11.02
N ASP A 191 12.93 4.34 -11.32
CA ASP A 191 13.12 3.57 -12.55
C ASP A 191 12.14 3.97 -13.67
N GLY A 192 11.40 5.05 -13.52
CA GLY A 192 10.49 5.63 -14.51
C GLY A 192 9.15 4.91 -14.66
N ARG A 193 8.80 3.94 -13.79
CA ARG A 193 7.56 3.16 -13.91
C ARG A 193 6.44 3.70 -13.03
N ALA A 194 5.23 3.73 -13.59
CA ALA A 194 3.99 3.93 -12.87
C ALA A 194 3.49 2.62 -12.23
N THR A 195 2.51 2.72 -11.33
CA THR A 195 1.90 1.53 -10.71
C THR A 195 1.23 0.64 -11.76
N ALA A 196 0.61 1.24 -12.77
CA ALA A 196 -0.03 0.52 -13.87
C ALA A 196 0.96 -0.27 -14.73
N ASP A 197 2.19 0.20 -14.91
CA ASP A 197 3.23 -0.52 -15.68
C ASP A 197 3.64 -1.83 -14.98
N ILE A 198 3.51 -1.86 -13.66
CA ILE A 198 3.88 -3.01 -12.84
C ILE A 198 2.69 -3.97 -12.66
N PHE A 199 1.52 -3.45 -12.35
CA PHE A 199 0.35 -4.25 -11.94
C PHE A 199 -0.77 -4.26 -12.99
N GLY A 200 -0.71 -3.46 -14.03
CA GLY A 200 -1.78 -3.34 -15.02
C GLY A 200 -2.93 -2.46 -14.52
N GLU A 201 -4.16 -2.91 -14.70
CA GLU A 201 -5.38 -2.14 -14.48
C GLU A 201 -5.70 -1.94 -12.99
N CYS A 202 -6.24 -0.75 -12.65
CA CYS A 202 -6.87 -0.49 -11.37
C CYS A 202 -8.23 -1.18 -11.30
N LEU A 203 -8.34 -2.22 -10.49
CA LEU A 203 -9.54 -3.04 -10.38
C LEU A 203 -10.64 -2.40 -9.54
N HIS A 204 -10.26 -1.64 -8.53
CA HIS A 204 -11.17 -0.92 -7.65
C HIS A 204 -10.47 0.27 -6.99
N HIS A 205 -11.20 1.36 -6.81
CA HIS A 205 -10.68 2.53 -6.09
C HIS A 205 -11.67 2.96 -4.99
N TYR A 206 -11.11 3.39 -3.86
CA TYR A 206 -11.82 4.03 -2.75
C TYR A 206 -10.94 5.18 -2.23
N LEU A 207 -11.26 6.38 -2.69
CA LEU A 207 -10.44 7.56 -2.51
C LEU A 207 -10.76 8.27 -1.20
N ILE A 208 -9.90 9.22 -0.81
CA ILE A 208 -10.09 10.01 0.40
C ILE A 208 -11.46 10.73 0.42
N LYS A 209 -11.93 11.22 -0.73
CA LYS A 209 -13.25 11.85 -0.87
C LYS A 209 -14.40 10.91 -0.55
N ASP A 210 -14.27 9.63 -0.97
CA ASP A 210 -15.26 8.61 -0.73
C ASP A 210 -15.27 8.21 0.75
N ALA A 211 -14.08 8.09 1.34
CA ALA A 211 -13.90 7.77 2.75
C ALA A 211 -14.43 8.87 3.69
N ILE A 212 -14.29 10.15 3.32
CA ILE A 212 -14.87 11.29 4.04
C ILE A 212 -16.40 11.28 3.91
N ARG A 213 -16.92 11.10 2.69
CA ARG A 213 -18.37 11.02 2.44
C ARG A 213 -19.03 9.92 3.26
N ASP A 214 -18.39 8.76 3.34
CA ASP A 214 -18.90 7.60 4.06
C ASP A 214 -18.63 7.67 5.59
N GLY A 215 -17.99 8.75 6.08
CA GLY A 215 -17.67 8.93 7.51
C GLY A 215 -16.58 8.00 8.03
N ASN A 216 -15.79 7.35 7.16
CA ASN A 216 -14.72 6.43 7.53
C ASN A 216 -13.41 7.16 7.84
N VAL A 217 -13.24 8.37 7.33
CA VAL A 217 -12.10 9.26 7.56
C VAL A 217 -12.63 10.64 7.89
N LEU A 218 -11.98 11.33 8.81
CA LEU A 218 -12.34 12.70 9.17
C LEU A 218 -12.12 13.64 7.98
N GLY A 219 -13.03 14.58 7.82
CA GLY A 219 -12.86 15.67 6.86
C GLY A 219 -11.71 16.58 7.27
N PHE A 220 -11.12 17.26 6.29
CA PHE A 220 -10.08 18.28 6.51
C PHE A 220 -10.40 19.53 5.70
N SER A 221 -9.87 20.66 6.15
CA SER A 221 -9.88 21.90 5.40
C SER A 221 -8.46 22.26 4.97
N VAL A 222 -8.34 22.83 3.77
CA VAL A 222 -7.06 23.32 3.25
C VAL A 222 -7.10 24.85 3.27
N GLU A 223 -6.10 25.44 3.91
CA GLU A 223 -5.88 26.87 3.85
C GLU A 223 -4.61 27.15 3.06
N TYR A 224 -4.73 27.96 2.04
CA TYR A 224 -3.59 28.41 1.25
C TYR A 224 -3.14 29.79 1.73
N MET A 225 -1.85 29.93 1.97
CA MET A 225 -1.24 31.20 2.30
C MET A 225 -0.30 31.63 1.21
N ASN A 226 -0.49 32.83 0.73
CA ASN A 226 0.45 33.44 -0.19
C ASN A 226 1.60 34.06 0.61
N THR A 227 2.80 33.50 0.48
CA THR A 227 4.03 34.04 1.09
C THR A 227 4.84 34.89 0.10
N PHE A 228 4.32 35.08 -1.10
CA PHE A 228 4.98 35.82 -2.18
C PHE A 228 4.07 36.97 -2.64
N ASP A 229 4.56 38.21 -2.54
CA ASP A 229 3.86 39.37 -3.06
C ASP A 229 4.20 39.56 -4.53
N ARG A 230 3.21 39.38 -5.40
CA ARG A 230 3.37 39.56 -6.86
C ARG A 230 3.34 41.03 -7.30
N SER A 231 3.16 41.96 -6.38
CA SER A 231 2.91 43.37 -6.70
C SER A 231 4.12 44.12 -7.26
N GLU A 232 5.33 43.55 -7.23
CA GLU A 232 6.51 44.20 -7.78
C GLU A 232 7.16 43.37 -8.90
N LYS A 233 6.92 43.75 -10.12
CA LYS A 233 7.59 43.44 -11.40
C LYS A 233 6.78 42.61 -12.40
N ILE A 234 5.68 43.21 -12.87
CA ILE A 234 5.31 43.01 -14.26
C ILE A 234 6.05 44.13 -15.04
N THR A 235 7.18 43.82 -15.63
CA THR A 235 7.78 44.67 -16.65
C THR A 235 6.94 44.55 -17.90
N GLU A 236 6.77 45.69 -18.63
CA GLU A 236 5.91 45.84 -19.80
C GLU A 236 6.12 44.81 -20.93
N ASP A 237 7.15 43.99 -20.89
CA ASP A 237 7.49 42.99 -21.92
C ASP A 237 6.99 41.58 -21.67
N GLY A 238 6.17 41.31 -20.66
CA GLY A 238 5.47 40.01 -20.49
C GLY A 238 6.37 38.78 -20.26
N TYR A 239 7.65 38.92 -20.18
CA TYR A 239 8.60 37.87 -19.87
C TYR A 239 8.93 37.85 -18.37
N VAL A 240 8.30 36.96 -17.64
CA VAL A 240 8.79 36.57 -16.31
C VAL A 240 10.14 35.89 -16.53
N ASN A 241 11.24 36.56 -16.20
CA ASN A 241 12.54 35.92 -16.10
C ASN A 241 12.39 34.65 -15.28
N LYS A 242 13.05 33.55 -15.71
CA LYS A 242 13.02 32.26 -15.02
C LYS A 242 13.31 32.47 -13.53
N ILE A 243 12.23 32.54 -12.76
CA ILE A 243 12.31 32.59 -11.31
C ILE A 243 12.93 31.25 -10.90
N ASN A 244 14.08 31.27 -10.26
CA ASN A 244 14.67 30.05 -9.71
C ASN A 244 13.79 29.61 -8.54
N GLU A 245 12.95 28.62 -8.76
CA GLU A 245 12.03 28.11 -7.74
C GLU A 245 12.77 27.74 -6.45
N ALA A 246 13.99 27.19 -6.54
CA ALA A 246 14.78 26.82 -5.39
C ALA A 246 15.18 28.04 -4.53
N GLU A 247 15.53 29.18 -5.14
CA GLU A 247 15.84 30.41 -4.42
C GLU A 247 14.63 30.99 -3.70
N ILE A 248 13.45 30.92 -4.33
CA ILE A 248 12.21 31.36 -3.69
C ILE A 248 11.87 30.47 -2.48
N TRP A 249 11.98 29.17 -2.65
CA TRP A 249 11.65 28.23 -1.58
C TRP A 249 12.59 28.37 -0.38
N MET A 250 13.84 28.74 -0.60
CA MET A 250 14.90 28.86 0.42
C MET A 250 15.13 30.30 0.90
N ALA A 251 14.37 31.28 0.41
CA ALA A 251 14.53 32.68 0.83
C ALA A 251 14.25 32.83 2.34
N ASP A 252 15.21 33.37 3.07
CA ASP A 252 15.14 33.55 4.53
C ASP A 252 13.90 34.33 4.97
N GLU A 253 13.54 35.41 4.26
CA GLU A 253 12.35 36.21 4.54
C GLU A 253 11.06 35.37 4.42
N ARG A 254 11.00 34.46 3.45
CA ARG A 254 9.86 33.57 3.29
C ARG A 254 9.79 32.55 4.44
N VAL A 255 10.89 31.92 4.76
CA VAL A 255 10.99 30.94 5.86
C VAL A 255 10.59 31.62 7.18
N GLN A 256 11.08 32.83 7.42
CA GLN A 256 10.71 33.63 8.60
C GLN A 256 9.20 33.91 8.65
N LYS A 257 8.59 34.40 7.57
CA LYS A 257 7.14 34.66 7.50
C LYS A 257 6.31 33.39 7.76
N VAL A 258 6.75 32.24 7.23
CA VAL A 258 6.09 30.95 7.48
C VAL A 258 6.20 30.57 8.96
N ALA A 259 7.37 30.71 9.57
CA ALA A 259 7.59 30.39 10.98
C ALA A 259 6.76 31.31 11.90
N GLU A 260 6.75 32.62 11.64
CA GLU A 260 5.94 33.61 12.38
C GLU A 260 4.44 33.27 12.29
N HIS A 261 3.95 32.91 11.10
CA HIS A 261 2.55 32.51 10.93
C HIS A 261 2.22 31.23 11.70
N ILE A 262 3.09 30.22 11.66
CA ILE A 262 2.91 28.98 12.42
C ILE A 262 2.82 29.28 13.90
N ILE A 263 3.75 30.07 14.44
CA ILE A 263 3.79 30.43 15.86
C ILE A 263 2.53 31.20 16.28
N ALA A 264 2.14 32.20 15.48
CA ALA A 264 0.96 33.03 15.76
C ALA A 264 -0.36 32.23 15.76
N ASN A 265 -0.46 31.19 14.94
CA ASN A 265 -1.68 30.40 14.80
C ASN A 265 -1.64 29.04 15.52
N HIS A 266 -0.52 28.65 16.10
CA HIS A 266 -0.33 27.32 16.68
C HIS A 266 -1.40 26.99 17.72
N ASN A 267 -1.60 27.83 18.73
CA ASN A 267 -2.59 27.60 19.77
C ASN A 267 -4.01 27.50 19.23
N LYS A 268 -4.38 28.38 18.28
CA LYS A 268 -5.70 28.33 17.63
C LYS A 268 -5.91 27.02 16.86
N LYS A 269 -4.91 26.59 16.08
CA LYS A 269 -4.99 25.36 15.25
C LYS A 269 -4.92 24.08 16.08
N THR A 270 -4.17 24.09 17.16
CA THR A 270 -4.06 22.94 18.07
C THR A 270 -5.08 22.96 19.21
N ARG A 271 -6.01 23.93 19.23
CA ARG A 271 -6.96 24.16 20.33
C ARG A 271 -6.25 24.19 21.67
N ASP A 272 -5.37 25.17 21.83
CA ASP A 272 -4.56 25.35 23.05
C ASP A 272 -3.76 24.08 23.42
N GLN A 273 -3.10 23.52 22.42
CA GLN A 273 -2.24 22.32 22.55
C GLN A 273 -2.98 21.02 22.92
N MET A 274 -4.31 20.98 22.74
CA MET A 274 -5.08 19.74 22.88
C MET A 274 -4.74 18.74 21.78
N TYR A 275 -4.31 19.22 20.61
CA TYR A 275 -3.91 18.42 19.46
C TYR A 275 -2.46 18.73 19.06
N THR A 276 -1.78 17.74 18.50
CA THR A 276 -0.43 17.89 17.95
C THR A 276 -0.45 18.50 16.55
N GLY A 277 0.60 19.26 16.20
CA GLY A 277 0.87 19.74 14.87
C GLY A 277 1.97 18.92 14.19
N MET A 278 1.90 18.78 12.85
CA MET A 278 2.96 18.20 12.04
C MET A 278 3.41 19.24 11.02
N LEU A 279 4.70 19.55 10.99
CA LEU A 279 5.32 20.43 9.99
C LEU A 279 6.08 19.54 8.98
N THR A 280 5.78 19.76 7.71
CA THR A 280 6.55 19.17 6.61
C THR A 280 7.24 20.25 5.84
N VAL A 281 8.54 20.12 5.66
CA VAL A 281 9.38 21.07 4.90
C VAL A 281 9.81 20.45 3.57
N GLN A 282 10.14 21.28 2.60
CA GLN A 282 10.49 20.82 1.25
C GLN A 282 11.82 20.05 1.23
N SER A 283 12.80 20.45 2.04
CA SER A 283 14.13 19.85 2.06
C SER A 283 14.76 19.90 3.45
N ILE A 284 15.77 19.06 3.70
CA ILE A 284 16.51 19.00 4.97
C ILE A 284 17.22 20.33 5.30
N PRO A 285 17.82 21.07 4.35
CA PRO A 285 18.48 22.35 4.65
C PRO A 285 17.51 23.47 5.06
N MET A 286 16.20 23.30 4.85
CA MET A 286 15.16 24.27 5.21
C MET A 286 14.73 24.10 6.68
#